data_765c6aff93aa7fa654a392426edb6b6e
#
_entry.id   765c6aff93aa7fa654a392426edb6b6e
#
_cell.length_a   1.000
_cell.length_b   1.000
_cell.length_c   1.000
_cell.angle_alpha   90.00
_cell.angle_beta   90.00
_cell.angle_gamma   90.00
#
_symmetry.space_group_name_H-M   'P 1'
#
loop_
_entity.id
_entity.type
_entity.pdbx_description
1 polymer ?
#
loop_
_entity_poly.entity_id
_entity_poly.type
_entity_poly.pdbx_seq_one_letter_code
_entity_poly.pdbx_strand_id
1 'polypeptide(L)'
;MSKYSLFLLLSILLSTKSAEEIEARIRIEGDNQWKIDLSPFSEEVRYIATAFYTPSLEEIGWDFLSITTNNFFNDELQAEAAGRLEGSLTKDRIFNHYTNMLSTAGHLKNDTYNFFKRQEEFLLSKKTEYRDNSVLFNAYLLYLQFNGLREQYNAEVPEEKKIDIIEFNVMNSFGDIFDINSKYKRPNFEKMTKEEIYDYFLFNNHCSALFKLKDDLSDIFFGHNSWWNYNMMTRIFKEYNFNFNDRSINAHNVMFSSYPGCIVSNDDFYATSKGLIVIETSNENYNVSSYDLIKEESLLCWQRVQLSNRMARNAKEWTDIFSQFNSGTYNNQFMVLDTKGVEFGSYPKIAINSLMIIEQMPELVEINDVTDHLKFGYWPSYNVPYGKNISKNANITDTIKSQPKREMEMYSEYDSCSRANIMRRDHNKVTDIESMKDFIQYNDYLNDPFSKGEPTESIAARGDLREKPSCFGAFDSKLGSVKDFKENTNKTIYLYSGATKQVTPYLNFNSTGCNGVSHIGIPDEPNYSWVTFNNKFNFDE
;
A
#
# COMPACT_ATOMS: atom_id res chain seq x y z
N MET A 1 -5.54 20.36 -67.63
CA MET A 1 -4.31 19.71 -67.13
C MET A 1 -4.35 19.82 -65.61
N SER A 2 -4.79 18.78 -64.95
CA SER A 2 -4.92 18.73 -63.49
C SER A 2 -3.71 18.05 -62.89
N LYS A 3 -3.03 18.76 -61.95
CA LYS A 3 -1.95 18.17 -61.14
C LYS A 3 -2.53 17.57 -59.89
N TYR A 4 -2.58 16.24 -59.80
CA TYR A 4 -2.84 15.53 -58.56
C TYR A 4 -1.56 15.45 -57.73
N SER A 5 -1.53 16.14 -56.57
CA SER A 5 -0.50 15.97 -55.56
C SER A 5 -0.85 14.74 -54.71
N LEU A 6 0.02 13.76 -54.80
CA LEU A 6 -0.03 12.53 -53.99
C LEU A 6 0.57 12.87 -52.59
N PHE A 7 -0.29 13.00 -51.57
CA PHE A 7 0.16 13.05 -50.18
C PHE A 7 0.43 11.61 -49.71
N LEU A 8 1.73 11.29 -49.58
CA LEU A 8 2.17 10.07 -48.89
C LEU A 8 1.99 10.30 -47.39
N LEU A 9 0.97 9.74 -46.76
CA LEU A 9 0.88 9.59 -45.31
C LEU A 9 1.89 8.51 -44.91
N LEU A 10 3.03 8.92 -44.37
CA LEU A 10 3.91 8.05 -43.60
C LEU A 10 3.24 7.82 -42.24
N SER A 11 2.50 6.72 -42.10
CA SER A 11 2.12 6.19 -40.79
C SER A 11 3.39 5.62 -40.15
N ILE A 12 4.01 6.39 -39.27
CA ILE A 12 5.01 5.86 -38.34
C ILE A 12 4.23 4.98 -37.36
N LEU A 13 4.17 3.68 -37.65
CA LEU A 13 3.88 2.66 -36.65
C LEU A 13 5.03 2.68 -35.64
N LEU A 14 4.88 3.46 -34.56
CA LEU A 14 5.62 3.23 -33.35
C LEU A 14 5.13 1.87 -32.82
N SER A 15 5.83 0.81 -33.17
CA SER A 15 5.75 -0.47 -32.48
C SER A 15 6.24 -0.23 -31.05
N THR A 16 5.33 0.05 -30.14
CA THR A 16 5.62 -0.10 -28.71
C THR A 16 5.92 -1.57 -28.50
N LYS A 17 7.19 -1.93 -28.31
CA LYS A 17 7.57 -3.24 -27.82
C LYS A 17 6.92 -3.33 -26.44
N SER A 18 5.88 -4.14 -26.27
CA SER A 18 5.39 -4.49 -24.96
C SER A 18 6.54 -5.10 -24.17
N ALA A 19 6.70 -4.70 -22.91
CA ALA A 19 7.72 -5.27 -22.04
C ALA A 19 7.58 -6.81 -22.04
N GLU A 20 8.70 -7.51 -22.25
CA GLU A 20 8.73 -8.96 -22.31
C GLU A 20 8.65 -9.52 -20.89
N GLU A 21 7.71 -10.44 -20.66
CA GLU A 21 7.58 -11.15 -19.39
C GLU A 21 8.78 -12.10 -19.17
N ILE A 22 9.36 -12.03 -17.99
CA ILE A 22 10.50 -12.87 -17.56
C ILE A 22 9.97 -13.97 -16.65
N GLU A 23 10.15 -15.23 -17.02
CA GLU A 23 9.90 -16.37 -16.15
C GLU A 23 11.20 -16.85 -15.51
N ALA A 24 11.19 -17.01 -14.18
CA ALA A 24 12.29 -17.53 -13.40
C ALA A 24 11.82 -18.61 -12.41
N ARG A 25 12.67 -19.60 -12.16
CA ARG A 25 12.40 -20.67 -11.19
C ARG A 25 13.61 -20.88 -10.28
N ILE A 26 13.34 -21.24 -9.02
CA ILE A 26 14.38 -21.41 -8.02
C ILE A 26 14.38 -22.82 -7.44
N ARG A 27 15.58 -23.35 -7.22
CA ARG A 27 15.85 -24.65 -6.63
C ARG A 27 17.08 -24.63 -5.75
N ILE A 28 17.29 -25.70 -5.01
CA ILE A 28 18.56 -25.98 -4.31
C ILE A 28 19.34 -26.99 -5.13
N GLU A 29 20.65 -26.76 -5.29
CA GLU A 29 21.61 -27.62 -5.99
C GLU A 29 22.77 -27.96 -5.05
N GLY A 30 23.24 -29.21 -5.12
CA GLY A 30 24.42 -29.68 -4.37
C GLY A 30 24.35 -29.40 -2.86
N ASP A 31 25.38 -28.79 -2.31
CA ASP A 31 25.53 -28.49 -0.87
C ASP A 31 24.66 -27.32 -0.39
N ASN A 32 23.34 -27.35 -0.63
CA ASN A 32 22.36 -26.34 -0.26
C ASN A 32 22.57 -24.96 -0.91
N GLN A 33 23.10 -24.94 -2.15
CA GLN A 33 23.23 -23.69 -2.88
C GLN A 33 21.95 -23.33 -3.62
N TRP A 34 21.46 -22.11 -3.41
CA TRP A 34 20.34 -21.56 -4.15
C TRP A 34 20.72 -21.30 -5.61
N LYS A 35 19.89 -21.75 -6.53
CA LYS A 35 20.06 -21.53 -7.96
C LYS A 35 18.76 -21.05 -8.59
N ILE A 36 18.86 -19.94 -9.30
CA ILE A 36 17.78 -19.37 -10.10
C ILE A 36 18.07 -19.69 -11.56
N ASP A 37 17.12 -20.35 -12.21
CA ASP A 37 17.16 -20.67 -13.62
C ASP A 37 16.16 -19.77 -14.36
N LEU A 38 16.57 -19.26 -15.53
CA LEU A 38 15.71 -18.59 -16.48
C LEU A 38 15.30 -19.56 -17.58
N SER A 39 14.15 -19.30 -18.26
CA SER A 39 13.67 -20.14 -19.37
C SER A 39 14.76 -20.35 -20.45
N PRO A 40 14.88 -21.58 -21.06
CA PRO A 40 14.04 -22.77 -20.91
C PRO A 40 14.40 -23.64 -19.67
N PHE A 41 13.40 -24.31 -19.12
CA PHE A 41 13.54 -25.13 -17.91
C PHE A 41 13.62 -26.63 -18.23
N SER A 42 14.28 -27.38 -17.32
CA SER A 42 14.27 -28.85 -17.37
C SER A 42 13.03 -29.39 -16.64
N GLU A 43 12.29 -30.29 -17.28
CA GLU A 43 11.15 -31.00 -16.68
C GLU A 43 11.56 -32.00 -15.60
N GLU A 44 12.84 -32.43 -15.57
CA GLU A 44 13.36 -33.35 -14.56
C GLU A 44 13.67 -32.68 -13.22
N VAL A 45 13.68 -31.32 -13.19
CA VAL A 45 14.03 -30.54 -12.01
C VAL A 45 12.78 -30.12 -11.27
N ARG A 46 12.73 -30.42 -9.96
CA ARG A 46 11.67 -29.89 -9.09
C ARG A 46 12.08 -28.55 -8.51
N TYR A 47 11.33 -27.52 -8.85
CA TYR A 47 11.53 -26.16 -8.38
C TYR A 47 10.70 -25.89 -7.12
N ILE A 48 11.28 -25.06 -6.20
CA ILE A 48 10.65 -24.65 -4.93
C ILE A 48 9.64 -23.54 -5.20
N ALA A 49 9.97 -22.61 -6.09
CA ALA A 49 9.08 -21.56 -6.51
C ALA A 49 9.32 -21.17 -7.98
N THR A 50 8.29 -20.57 -8.59
CA THR A 50 8.30 -19.98 -9.94
C THR A 50 7.81 -18.54 -9.83
N ALA A 51 8.42 -17.64 -10.60
CA ALA A 51 7.99 -16.23 -10.67
C ALA A 51 7.87 -15.77 -12.12
N PHE A 52 6.91 -14.87 -12.35
CA PHE A 52 6.73 -14.12 -13.59
C PHE A 52 6.87 -12.63 -13.28
N TYR A 53 7.70 -11.94 -14.02
CA TYR A 53 7.97 -10.51 -13.85
C TYR A 53 7.87 -9.76 -15.17
N THR A 54 7.06 -8.69 -15.21
CA THR A 54 6.90 -7.82 -16.37
C THR A 54 7.41 -6.42 -16.00
N PRO A 55 8.60 -6.00 -16.49
CA PRO A 55 9.20 -4.70 -16.20
C PRO A 55 8.62 -3.59 -17.11
N SER A 56 7.41 -3.12 -16.84
CA SER A 56 6.66 -2.16 -17.67
C SER A 56 6.48 -0.77 -17.03
N LEU A 57 7.19 -0.48 -15.93
CA LEU A 57 7.05 0.77 -15.17
C LEU A 57 7.17 2.03 -16.04
N GLU A 58 8.18 2.11 -16.91
CA GLU A 58 8.43 3.29 -17.74
C GLU A 58 7.35 3.49 -18.81
N GLU A 59 6.68 2.41 -19.23
CA GLU A 59 5.67 2.45 -20.30
C GLU A 59 4.27 2.78 -19.76
N ILE A 60 3.89 2.16 -18.64
CA ILE A 60 2.53 2.20 -18.12
C ILE A 60 2.43 2.61 -16.64
N GLY A 61 3.55 2.90 -15.98
CA GLY A 61 3.61 3.33 -14.59
C GLY A 61 3.54 2.19 -13.56
N TRP A 62 3.54 0.92 -14.01
CA TRP A 62 3.51 -0.26 -13.15
C TRP A 62 4.36 -1.40 -13.70
N ASP A 63 5.13 -2.04 -12.82
CA ASP A 63 5.63 -3.40 -13.06
C ASP A 63 4.64 -4.42 -12.50
N PHE A 64 4.74 -5.69 -12.92
CA PHE A 64 3.92 -6.80 -12.41
C PHE A 64 4.81 -7.96 -11.98
N LEU A 65 4.50 -8.56 -10.82
CA LEU A 65 5.22 -9.71 -10.29
C LEU A 65 4.23 -10.74 -9.74
N SER A 66 4.31 -11.97 -10.20
CA SER A 66 3.59 -13.11 -9.62
C SER A 66 4.59 -14.17 -9.16
N ILE A 67 4.43 -14.68 -7.94
CA ILE A 67 5.29 -15.74 -7.37
C ILE A 67 4.41 -16.86 -6.86
N THR A 68 4.68 -18.09 -7.34
CA THR A 68 4.00 -19.30 -6.90
C THR A 68 5.01 -20.27 -6.27
N THR A 69 4.72 -20.73 -5.04
CA THR A 69 5.54 -21.73 -4.34
C THR A 69 4.97 -23.14 -4.48
N ASN A 70 5.78 -24.14 -4.15
CA ASN A 70 5.46 -25.55 -4.32
C ASN A 70 5.38 -26.26 -2.96
N ASN A 71 4.19 -26.74 -2.59
CA ASN A 71 3.90 -27.40 -1.31
C ASN A 71 4.59 -28.76 -1.09
N PHE A 72 5.36 -29.24 -2.05
CA PHE A 72 6.23 -30.39 -1.83
C PHE A 72 7.38 -30.08 -0.86
N PHE A 73 7.74 -28.80 -0.74
CA PHE A 73 8.78 -28.32 0.14
C PHE A 73 8.17 -27.78 1.45
N ASN A 74 8.97 -27.76 2.53
CA ASN A 74 8.54 -27.14 3.78
C ASN A 74 8.34 -25.61 3.62
N ASP A 75 7.61 -25.02 4.54
CA ASP A 75 7.18 -23.63 4.44
C ASP A 75 8.35 -22.64 4.54
N GLU A 76 9.40 -23.01 5.32
CA GLU A 76 10.59 -22.17 5.45
C GLU A 76 11.34 -22.05 4.11
N LEU A 77 11.52 -23.18 3.39
CA LEU A 77 12.14 -23.17 2.06
C LEU A 77 11.28 -22.42 1.04
N GLN A 78 9.95 -22.59 1.09
CA GLN A 78 9.05 -21.89 0.22
C GLN A 78 9.13 -20.37 0.42
N ALA A 79 9.12 -19.91 1.68
CA ALA A 79 9.20 -18.49 2.03
C ALA A 79 10.52 -17.86 1.57
N GLU A 80 11.65 -18.50 1.88
CA GLU A 80 12.97 -18.01 1.49
C GLU A 80 13.13 -17.99 -0.04
N ALA A 81 12.69 -19.03 -0.74
CA ALA A 81 12.73 -19.12 -2.20
C ALA A 81 11.94 -18.00 -2.87
N ALA A 82 10.75 -17.68 -2.35
CA ALA A 82 9.93 -16.58 -2.86
C ALA A 82 10.65 -15.23 -2.76
N GLY A 83 11.25 -14.96 -1.60
CA GLY A 83 12.03 -13.74 -1.40
C GLY A 83 13.25 -13.67 -2.33
N ARG A 84 13.99 -14.77 -2.49
CA ARG A 84 15.16 -14.81 -3.38
C ARG A 84 14.79 -14.57 -4.85
N LEU A 85 13.68 -15.15 -5.34
CA LEU A 85 13.21 -14.88 -6.71
C LEU A 85 12.89 -13.40 -6.90
N GLU A 86 12.19 -12.78 -5.95
CA GLU A 86 11.85 -11.37 -6.01
C GLU A 86 13.10 -10.49 -5.99
N GLY A 87 14.04 -10.75 -5.06
CA GLY A 87 15.29 -10.01 -4.95
C GLY A 87 16.14 -10.04 -6.22
N SER A 88 16.15 -11.19 -6.92
CA SER A 88 16.86 -11.36 -8.18
C SER A 88 16.18 -10.64 -9.35
N LEU A 89 14.87 -10.89 -9.55
CA LEU A 89 14.13 -10.36 -10.70
C LEU A 89 13.95 -8.84 -10.66
N THR A 90 13.82 -8.26 -9.47
CA THR A 90 13.51 -6.84 -9.30
C THR A 90 14.72 -6.01 -8.83
N LYS A 91 15.94 -6.54 -8.86
CA LYS A 91 17.15 -5.90 -8.30
C LYS A 91 17.41 -4.48 -8.81
N ASP A 92 17.24 -4.23 -10.11
CA ASP A 92 17.45 -2.89 -10.66
C ASP A 92 16.37 -1.91 -10.16
N ARG A 93 15.13 -2.38 -10.02
CA ARG A 93 14.03 -1.60 -9.45
C ARG A 93 14.22 -1.35 -7.95
N ILE A 94 14.75 -2.33 -7.21
CA ILE A 94 15.10 -2.17 -5.79
C ILE A 94 16.11 -1.04 -5.62
N PHE A 95 17.18 -1.03 -6.43
CA PHE A 95 18.18 0.03 -6.39
C PHE A 95 17.58 1.41 -6.70
N ASN A 96 16.76 1.51 -7.75
CA ASN A 96 16.10 2.75 -8.13
C ASN A 96 15.18 3.27 -7.02
N HIS A 97 14.33 2.39 -6.49
CA HIS A 97 13.40 2.73 -5.40
C HIS A 97 14.12 3.19 -4.14
N TYR A 98 15.12 2.43 -3.69
CA TYR A 98 15.95 2.76 -2.54
C TYR A 98 16.64 4.13 -2.71
N THR A 99 17.25 4.37 -3.87
CA THR A 99 17.92 5.65 -4.17
C THR A 99 16.94 6.82 -4.18
N ASN A 100 15.76 6.63 -4.77
CA ASN A 100 14.70 7.64 -4.78
C ASN A 100 14.23 7.95 -3.34
N MET A 101 13.97 6.93 -2.52
CA MET A 101 13.56 7.12 -1.13
C MET A 101 14.62 7.88 -0.32
N LEU A 102 15.89 7.51 -0.45
CA LEU A 102 16.97 8.17 0.30
C LEU A 102 17.07 9.66 -0.01
N SER A 103 16.73 10.09 -1.22
CA SER A 103 16.77 11.51 -1.60
C SER A 103 15.80 12.38 -0.82
N THR A 104 14.75 11.78 -0.24
CA THR A 104 13.71 12.49 0.55
C THR A 104 13.70 12.07 2.02
N ALA A 105 13.82 10.77 2.32
CA ALA A 105 13.77 10.25 3.69
C ALA A 105 15.15 10.19 4.38
N GLY A 106 16.24 10.05 3.59
CA GLY A 106 17.59 9.81 4.08
C GLY A 106 17.77 8.40 4.65
N HIS A 107 18.98 8.10 5.10
CA HIS A 107 19.32 6.83 5.76
C HIS A 107 18.66 6.69 7.14
N LEU A 108 18.54 5.46 7.62
CA LEU A 108 18.10 5.19 8.98
C LEU A 108 19.03 5.88 9.99
N LYS A 109 18.42 6.58 10.94
CA LYS A 109 19.17 7.14 12.09
C LYS A 109 19.62 6.00 12.99
N ASN A 110 20.72 6.18 13.71
CA ASN A 110 21.30 5.15 14.57
C ASN A 110 20.29 4.51 15.55
N ASP A 111 19.42 5.31 16.17
CA ASP A 111 18.42 4.81 17.10
C ASP A 111 17.40 3.93 16.40
N THR A 112 16.93 4.34 15.22
CA THR A 112 15.97 3.61 14.39
C THR A 112 16.60 2.34 13.80
N TYR A 113 17.85 2.41 13.35
CA TYR A 113 18.63 1.25 12.92
C TYR A 113 18.74 0.20 14.05
N ASN A 114 19.11 0.63 15.25
CA ASN A 114 19.20 -0.25 16.41
C ASN A 114 17.83 -0.79 16.85
N PHE A 115 16.75 -0.04 16.67
CA PHE A 115 15.40 -0.51 16.92
C PHE A 115 15.07 -1.71 16.01
N PHE A 116 15.26 -1.58 14.69
CA PHE A 116 15.01 -2.68 13.75
C PHE A 116 15.88 -3.90 14.04
N LYS A 117 17.16 -3.69 14.37
CA LYS A 117 18.06 -4.78 14.76
C LYS A 117 17.52 -5.55 15.96
N ARG A 118 17.11 -4.85 17.04
CA ARG A 118 16.54 -5.50 18.23
C ARG A 118 15.19 -6.15 17.95
N GLN A 119 14.38 -5.57 17.07
CA GLN A 119 13.10 -6.17 16.67
C GLN A 119 13.30 -7.49 15.91
N GLU A 120 14.27 -7.58 15.02
CA GLU A 120 14.64 -8.85 14.38
C GLU A 120 15.19 -9.86 15.40
N GLU A 121 16.06 -9.43 16.32
CA GLU A 121 16.56 -10.28 17.41
C GLU A 121 15.43 -10.81 18.30
N PHE A 122 14.45 -9.98 18.64
CA PHE A 122 13.25 -10.41 19.36
C PHE A 122 12.51 -11.50 18.61
N LEU A 123 12.18 -11.29 17.34
CA LEU A 123 11.47 -12.29 16.53
C LEU A 123 12.24 -13.62 16.50
N LEU A 124 13.53 -13.59 16.24
CA LEU A 124 14.37 -14.80 16.17
C LEU A 124 14.50 -15.50 17.54
N SER A 125 14.47 -14.75 18.66
CA SER A 125 14.49 -15.32 20.00
C SER A 125 13.25 -16.16 20.31
N LYS A 126 12.12 -15.91 19.62
CA LYS A 126 10.85 -16.62 19.78
C LYS A 126 10.77 -17.99 19.08
N LYS A 127 11.83 -18.43 18.46
CA LYS A 127 11.86 -19.67 17.64
C LYS A 127 11.37 -20.92 18.40
N THR A 128 11.55 -20.98 19.71
CA THR A 128 11.05 -22.08 20.56
C THR A 128 9.54 -22.05 20.76
N GLU A 129 8.90 -20.89 20.58
CA GLU A 129 7.46 -20.69 20.76
C GLU A 129 6.66 -20.95 19.45
N TYR A 130 7.32 -21.10 18.29
CA TYR A 130 6.65 -21.22 16.99
C TYR A 130 5.70 -22.41 16.89
N ARG A 131 5.96 -23.51 17.60
CA ARG A 131 5.09 -24.70 17.59
C ARG A 131 3.73 -24.44 18.24
N ASP A 132 3.71 -23.54 19.22
CA ASP A 132 2.53 -23.29 20.05
C ASP A 132 1.84 -21.96 19.69
N ASN A 133 2.47 -21.14 18.84
CA ASN A 133 1.96 -19.84 18.41
C ASN A 133 2.08 -19.66 16.89
N SER A 134 0.96 -19.88 16.20
CA SER A 134 0.91 -19.78 14.74
C SER A 134 1.22 -18.37 14.21
N VAL A 135 0.89 -17.30 14.95
CA VAL A 135 1.23 -15.92 14.54
C VAL A 135 2.73 -15.72 14.53
N LEU A 136 3.44 -16.18 15.56
CA LEU A 136 4.91 -16.09 15.62
C LEU A 136 5.58 -16.97 14.55
N PHE A 137 5.04 -18.16 14.28
CA PHE A 137 5.56 -19.01 13.21
C PHE A 137 5.40 -18.34 11.84
N ASN A 138 4.24 -17.79 11.54
CA ASN A 138 4.01 -17.08 10.30
C ASN A 138 4.84 -15.80 10.19
N ALA A 139 5.08 -15.08 11.31
CA ALA A 139 6.01 -13.96 11.34
C ALA A 139 7.45 -14.38 11.02
N TYR A 140 7.86 -15.58 11.44
CA TYR A 140 9.15 -16.15 11.05
C TYR A 140 9.21 -16.51 9.56
N LEU A 141 8.15 -17.07 8.98
CA LEU A 141 8.09 -17.31 7.53
C LEU A 141 8.21 -15.98 6.75
N LEU A 142 7.55 -14.93 7.23
CA LEU A 142 7.66 -13.59 6.63
C LEU A 142 9.09 -13.03 6.75
N TYR A 143 9.75 -13.24 7.90
CA TYR A 143 11.16 -12.89 8.06
C TYR A 143 12.05 -13.63 7.06
N LEU A 144 11.84 -14.94 6.86
CA LEU A 144 12.62 -15.74 5.90
C LEU A 144 12.41 -15.22 4.46
N GLN A 145 11.19 -14.87 4.08
CA GLN A 145 10.91 -14.26 2.79
C GLN A 145 11.67 -12.94 2.61
N PHE A 146 11.59 -12.06 3.60
CA PHE A 146 12.31 -10.78 3.57
C PHE A 146 13.82 -10.96 3.54
N ASN A 147 14.34 -11.89 4.34
CA ASN A 147 15.76 -12.19 4.37
C ASN A 147 16.25 -12.76 3.01
N GLY A 148 15.48 -13.67 2.42
CA GLY A 148 15.78 -14.21 1.10
C GLY A 148 15.88 -13.13 0.02
N LEU A 149 14.95 -12.14 0.05
CA LEU A 149 14.96 -11.00 -0.88
C LEU A 149 16.25 -10.18 -0.75
N ARG A 150 16.58 -9.71 0.46
CA ARG A 150 17.72 -8.82 0.71
C ARG A 150 19.06 -9.51 0.51
N GLU A 151 19.20 -10.80 0.86
CA GLU A 151 20.40 -11.59 0.60
C GLU A 151 20.63 -11.81 -0.89
N GLN A 152 19.58 -12.20 -1.63
CA GLN A 152 19.71 -12.45 -3.07
C GLN A 152 20.02 -11.17 -3.84
N TYR A 153 19.36 -10.07 -3.51
CA TYR A 153 19.68 -8.75 -4.07
C TYR A 153 21.17 -8.44 -3.88
N ASN A 154 21.69 -8.51 -2.65
CA ASN A 154 23.08 -8.19 -2.33
C ASN A 154 24.08 -9.18 -2.96
N ALA A 155 23.68 -10.41 -3.24
CA ALA A 155 24.52 -11.39 -3.92
C ALA A 155 24.70 -11.10 -5.43
N GLU A 156 23.74 -10.42 -6.06
CA GLU A 156 23.72 -10.21 -7.50
C GLU A 156 24.10 -8.79 -7.94
N VAL A 157 24.16 -7.82 -7.01
CA VAL A 157 24.53 -6.44 -7.35
C VAL A 157 26.03 -6.19 -7.06
N PRO A 158 26.67 -5.24 -7.79
CA PRO A 158 28.03 -4.82 -7.48
C PRO A 158 28.10 -4.13 -6.11
N GLU A 159 29.30 -4.09 -5.51
CA GLU A 159 29.54 -3.65 -4.12
C GLU A 159 28.95 -2.25 -3.83
N GLU A 160 29.07 -1.33 -4.77
CA GLU A 160 28.59 0.05 -4.63
C GLU A 160 27.05 0.18 -4.63
N LYS A 161 26.34 -0.87 -5.03
CA LYS A 161 24.86 -0.94 -5.00
C LYS A 161 24.32 -1.78 -3.86
N LYS A 162 25.17 -2.41 -3.05
CA LYS A 162 24.73 -3.18 -1.90
C LYS A 162 24.04 -2.30 -0.87
N ILE A 163 23.02 -2.85 -0.23
CA ILE A 163 22.26 -2.20 0.82
C ILE A 163 22.51 -3.00 2.11
N ASP A 164 22.82 -2.31 3.20
CA ASP A 164 22.91 -2.94 4.52
C ASP A 164 21.62 -3.68 4.86
N ILE A 165 21.74 -4.86 5.47
CA ILE A 165 20.59 -5.75 5.73
C ILE A 165 19.53 -5.08 6.61
N ILE A 166 19.91 -4.32 7.61
CA ILE A 166 18.96 -3.59 8.46
C ILE A 166 18.41 -2.37 7.75
N GLU A 167 19.23 -1.70 6.93
CA GLU A 167 18.81 -0.54 6.14
C GLU A 167 17.68 -0.87 5.12
N PHE A 168 17.54 -2.13 4.69
CA PHE A 168 16.40 -2.56 3.88
C PHE A 168 15.04 -2.25 4.54
N ASN A 169 15.00 -2.11 5.87
CA ASN A 169 13.77 -1.72 6.55
C ASN A 169 13.28 -0.31 6.17
N VAL A 170 14.13 0.56 5.59
CA VAL A 170 13.70 1.85 5.07
C VAL A 170 12.58 1.70 4.05
N MET A 171 12.62 0.63 3.23
CA MET A 171 11.60 0.35 2.22
C MET A 171 10.37 -0.35 2.80
N ASN A 172 10.54 -1.41 3.60
CA ASN A 172 9.41 -2.20 4.12
C ASN A 172 8.66 -1.53 5.27
N SER A 173 9.29 -0.62 6.00
CA SER A 173 8.75 -0.02 7.22
C SER A 173 8.64 1.50 7.13
N PHE A 174 8.51 2.08 5.94
CA PHE A 174 8.55 3.54 5.83
C PHE A 174 7.41 4.22 6.63
N GLY A 175 6.24 3.60 6.72
CA GLY A 175 5.17 4.08 7.60
C GLY A 175 5.51 3.95 9.09
N ASP A 176 6.13 2.82 9.49
CA ASP A 176 6.55 2.58 10.88
C ASP A 176 7.67 3.54 11.32
N ILE A 177 8.60 3.87 10.41
CA ILE A 177 9.80 4.69 10.69
C ILE A 177 9.43 6.05 11.26
N PHE A 178 8.33 6.63 10.81
CA PHE A 178 7.88 7.93 11.29
C PHE A 178 7.61 7.91 12.80
N ASP A 179 6.83 6.95 13.27
CA ASP A 179 6.49 6.81 14.68
C ASP A 179 7.71 6.37 15.51
N ILE A 180 8.56 5.47 14.98
CA ILE A 180 9.81 5.06 15.60
C ILE A 180 10.76 6.25 15.77
N ASN A 181 10.92 7.09 14.74
CA ASN A 181 11.72 8.31 14.83
C ASN A 181 11.14 9.28 15.88
N SER A 182 9.82 9.37 16.00
CA SER A 182 9.14 10.24 16.96
C SER A 182 9.34 9.78 18.42
N LYS A 183 9.55 8.46 18.67
CA LYS A 183 9.99 7.93 19.96
C LYS A 183 11.32 8.54 20.41
N TYR A 184 12.28 8.66 19.52
CA TYR A 184 13.62 9.15 19.84
C TYR A 184 13.78 10.67 19.71
N LYS A 185 13.02 11.28 18.78
CA LYS A 185 13.01 12.71 18.55
C LYS A 185 11.59 13.23 18.44
N ARG A 186 10.97 13.50 19.60
CA ARG A 186 9.59 13.98 19.67
C ARG A 186 9.40 15.31 18.95
N PRO A 187 8.32 15.46 18.19
CA PRO A 187 7.91 16.78 17.71
C PRO A 187 7.54 17.67 18.90
N ASN A 188 7.87 18.95 18.81
CA ASN A 188 7.49 19.93 19.82
C ASN A 188 6.49 20.91 19.23
N PHE A 189 5.22 20.51 19.20
CA PHE A 189 4.13 21.31 18.62
C PHE A 189 3.97 22.70 19.27
N GLU A 190 4.37 22.89 20.54
CA GLU A 190 4.30 24.19 21.21
C GLU A 190 5.27 25.22 20.60
N LYS A 191 6.36 24.76 19.97
CA LYS A 191 7.38 25.61 19.34
C LYS A 191 7.20 25.75 17.83
N MET A 192 6.32 24.99 17.25
CA MET A 192 6.04 25.02 15.81
C MET A 192 5.03 26.12 15.50
N THR A 193 5.23 26.78 14.36
CA THR A 193 4.20 27.61 13.74
C THR A 193 3.06 26.72 13.25
N LYS A 194 1.90 27.32 13.00
CA LYS A 194 0.74 26.58 12.47
C LYS A 194 1.03 25.93 11.13
N GLU A 195 1.77 26.60 10.27
CA GLU A 195 2.18 26.07 8.96
C GLU A 195 3.11 24.86 9.12
N GLU A 196 4.07 24.91 10.05
CA GLU A 196 4.95 23.79 10.36
C GLU A 196 4.18 22.59 10.95
N ILE A 197 3.14 22.82 11.75
CA ILE A 197 2.26 21.75 12.24
C ILE A 197 1.44 21.18 11.09
N TYR A 198 0.89 22.03 10.21
CA TYR A 198 0.17 21.59 9.03
C TYR A 198 1.06 20.73 8.14
N ASP A 199 2.24 21.21 7.78
CA ASP A 199 3.19 20.48 6.95
C ASP A 199 3.64 19.17 7.63
N TYR A 200 3.84 19.16 8.95
CA TYR A 200 4.17 17.96 9.71
C TYR A 200 3.11 16.88 9.50
N PHE A 201 1.83 17.18 9.66
CA PHE A 201 0.76 16.21 9.46
C PHE A 201 0.52 15.91 7.97
N LEU A 202 0.59 16.89 7.11
CA LEU A 202 0.46 16.68 5.67
C LEU A 202 1.47 15.64 5.16
N PHE A 203 2.74 15.76 5.57
CA PHE A 203 3.79 14.84 5.11
C PHE A 203 3.82 13.50 5.86
N ASN A 204 2.99 13.34 6.88
CA ASN A 204 2.91 12.12 7.69
C ASN A 204 1.55 11.44 7.63
N ASN A 205 0.55 12.08 7.02
CA ASN A 205 -0.78 11.54 6.79
C ASN A 205 -0.98 11.26 5.32
N HIS A 206 -1.42 10.05 5.02
CA HIS A 206 -1.41 9.52 3.69
C HIS A 206 -2.73 8.89 3.34
N CYS A 207 -3.13 9.09 2.08
CA CYS A 207 -4.18 8.34 1.42
C CYS A 207 -5.60 8.89 1.59
N SER A 208 -6.42 8.55 0.60
CA SER A 208 -7.87 8.59 0.66
C SER A 208 -8.44 7.26 0.22
N ALA A 209 -9.44 6.75 0.92
CA ALA A 209 -10.03 5.46 0.62
C ALA A 209 -11.56 5.48 0.74
N LEU A 210 -12.23 4.62 -0.04
CA LEU A 210 -13.67 4.56 -0.10
C LEU A 210 -14.16 3.14 -0.40
N PHE A 211 -15.16 2.68 0.36
CA PHE A 211 -16.12 1.68 -0.09
C PHE A 211 -17.43 2.38 -0.48
N LYS A 212 -17.88 2.21 -1.72
CA LYS A 212 -19.14 2.79 -2.24
C LYS A 212 -20.13 1.70 -2.60
N LEU A 213 -21.21 1.58 -1.84
CA LEU A 213 -22.36 0.76 -2.22
C LEU A 213 -23.17 1.53 -3.27
N LYS A 214 -23.45 0.91 -4.42
CA LYS A 214 -24.29 1.52 -5.45
C LYS A 214 -25.71 1.76 -4.92
N ASP A 215 -26.36 2.79 -5.40
CA ASP A 215 -27.71 3.17 -4.96
C ASP A 215 -28.77 2.11 -5.30
N ASP A 216 -28.54 1.34 -6.38
CA ASP A 216 -29.36 0.20 -6.78
C ASP A 216 -29.00 -1.11 -6.06
N LEU A 217 -28.05 -1.06 -5.12
CA LEU A 217 -27.55 -2.17 -4.31
C LEU A 217 -26.98 -3.33 -5.14
N SER A 218 -26.54 -3.07 -6.37
CA SER A 218 -26.07 -4.09 -7.30
C SER A 218 -24.57 -4.38 -7.22
N ASP A 219 -23.80 -3.52 -6.54
CA ASP A 219 -22.34 -3.64 -6.40
C ASP A 219 -21.81 -2.80 -5.24
N ILE A 220 -20.59 -3.11 -4.79
CA ILE A 220 -19.76 -2.25 -3.96
C ILE A 220 -18.47 -1.98 -4.72
N PHE A 221 -18.17 -0.71 -4.97
CA PHE A 221 -16.86 -0.30 -5.45
C PHE A 221 -15.92 -0.02 -4.26
N PHE A 222 -14.66 -0.35 -4.43
CA PHE A 222 -13.61 0.01 -3.48
C PHE A 222 -12.50 0.73 -4.21
N GLY A 223 -11.96 1.76 -3.57
CA GLY A 223 -10.90 2.57 -4.18
C GLY A 223 -10.01 3.20 -3.13
N HIS A 224 -8.77 3.39 -3.52
CA HIS A 224 -7.71 3.94 -2.71
C HIS A 224 -6.77 4.77 -3.56
N ASN A 225 -6.28 5.90 -3.05
CA ASN A 225 -5.12 6.58 -3.59
C ASN A 225 -4.05 6.78 -2.51
N SER A 226 -2.79 6.56 -2.88
CA SER A 226 -1.66 6.73 -1.99
C SER A 226 -1.12 8.14 -2.09
N TRP A 227 -0.85 8.78 -0.94
CA TRP A 227 -0.17 10.06 -0.88
C TRP A 227 1.20 9.90 -0.26
N TRP A 228 2.21 10.42 -0.93
CA TRP A 228 3.59 10.51 -0.44
C TRP A 228 4.41 11.39 -1.39
N ASN A 229 5.73 11.36 -1.22
CA ASN A 229 6.62 12.00 -2.19
C ASN A 229 6.48 11.33 -3.57
N TYR A 230 6.37 12.12 -4.63
CA TYR A 230 6.14 11.60 -5.99
C TYR A 230 7.26 10.69 -6.51
N ASN A 231 8.47 10.77 -5.97
CA ASN A 231 9.55 9.86 -6.29
C ASN A 231 9.35 8.41 -5.80
N MET A 232 8.27 8.15 -5.05
CA MET A 232 7.80 6.81 -4.69
C MET A 232 6.99 6.13 -5.81
N MET A 233 6.84 6.75 -6.97
CA MET A 233 6.08 6.21 -8.11
C MET A 233 6.76 5.03 -8.81
N THR A 234 7.77 4.40 -8.24
CA THR A 234 8.33 3.11 -8.67
C THR A 234 7.36 1.98 -8.29
N ARG A 235 6.23 1.91 -8.99
CA ARG A 235 5.12 1.01 -8.61
C ARG A 235 5.27 -0.40 -9.17
N ILE A 236 4.92 -1.39 -8.36
CA ILE A 236 4.82 -2.79 -8.76
C ILE A 236 3.56 -3.40 -8.16
N PHE A 237 2.74 -4.07 -8.98
CA PHE A 237 1.59 -4.83 -8.50
C PHE A 237 2.00 -6.29 -8.36
N LYS A 238 1.72 -6.88 -7.20
CA LYS A 238 2.21 -8.20 -6.82
C LYS A 238 1.08 -9.17 -6.57
N GLU A 239 1.35 -10.41 -6.90
CA GLU A 239 0.53 -11.55 -6.58
C GLU A 239 1.40 -12.65 -5.97
N TYR A 240 1.10 -13.03 -4.73
CA TYR A 240 1.76 -14.15 -4.06
C TYR A 240 0.81 -15.34 -3.96
N ASN A 241 1.19 -16.44 -4.62
CA ASN A 241 0.52 -17.73 -4.59
C ASN A 241 1.35 -18.71 -3.74
N PHE A 242 1.28 -18.58 -2.42
CA PHE A 242 2.11 -19.38 -1.52
C PHE A 242 1.36 -20.61 -1.03
N ASN A 243 1.83 -21.79 -1.48
CA ASN A 243 1.23 -23.08 -1.16
C ASN A 243 1.82 -23.65 0.14
N PHE A 244 1.84 -22.84 1.21
CA PHE A 244 2.30 -23.26 2.52
C PHE A 244 1.49 -24.41 3.07
N ASN A 245 2.15 -25.29 3.86
CA ASN A 245 1.56 -26.48 4.47
C ASN A 245 0.97 -26.20 5.86
N ASP A 246 1.31 -25.08 6.49
CA ASP A 246 0.81 -24.70 7.81
C ASP A 246 -0.70 -24.46 7.79
N ARG A 247 -1.41 -25.14 8.68
CA ARG A 247 -2.88 -25.12 8.73
C ARG A 247 -3.48 -23.80 9.22
N SER A 248 -2.69 -22.92 9.76
CA SER A 248 -3.13 -21.59 10.18
C SER A 248 -3.20 -20.60 9.00
N ILE A 249 -2.58 -20.95 7.86
CA ILE A 249 -2.65 -20.16 6.62
C ILE A 249 -3.91 -20.56 5.88
N ASN A 250 -4.79 -19.59 5.67
CA ASN A 250 -6.07 -19.78 5.02
C ASN A 250 -6.09 -19.18 3.61
N ALA A 251 -5.49 -18.02 3.39
CA ALA A 251 -5.39 -17.42 2.07
C ALA A 251 -4.03 -17.74 1.43
N HIS A 252 -4.05 -18.60 0.41
CA HIS A 252 -2.85 -18.97 -0.36
C HIS A 252 -2.52 -17.96 -1.46
N ASN A 253 -3.50 -17.16 -1.89
CA ASN A 253 -3.29 -16.09 -2.85
C ASN A 253 -3.59 -14.73 -2.20
N VAL A 254 -2.65 -13.79 -2.37
CA VAL A 254 -2.79 -12.38 -1.95
C VAL A 254 -2.28 -11.50 -3.07
N MET A 255 -3.13 -10.60 -3.58
CA MET A 255 -2.76 -9.54 -4.54
C MET A 255 -2.67 -8.20 -3.83
N PHE A 256 -1.71 -7.38 -4.23
CA PHE A 256 -1.55 -6.06 -3.62
C PHE A 256 -0.70 -5.10 -4.47
N SER A 257 -0.96 -3.81 -4.32
CA SER A 257 -0.05 -2.76 -4.79
C SER A 257 1.19 -2.72 -3.90
N SER A 258 2.37 -2.43 -4.45
CA SER A 258 3.62 -2.46 -3.70
C SER A 258 4.73 -1.63 -4.36
N TYR A 259 5.93 -1.81 -3.80
CA TYR A 259 7.17 -1.18 -4.27
C TYR A 259 8.26 -2.25 -4.41
N PRO A 260 9.29 -2.01 -5.24
CA PRO A 260 10.46 -2.89 -5.32
C PRO A 260 11.17 -2.97 -3.96
N GLY A 261 11.59 -4.18 -3.57
CA GLY A 261 12.24 -4.42 -2.27
C GLY A 261 11.29 -4.49 -1.06
N CYS A 262 9.98 -4.29 -1.26
CA CYS A 262 8.96 -4.44 -0.23
C CYS A 262 8.20 -5.74 -0.43
N ILE A 263 8.01 -6.53 0.63
CA ILE A 263 7.16 -7.72 0.60
C ILE A 263 5.75 -7.46 1.14
N VAL A 264 5.36 -6.22 1.19
CA VAL A 264 4.12 -5.66 1.72
C VAL A 264 3.62 -4.54 0.80
N SER A 265 2.39 -4.11 0.95
CA SER A 265 1.87 -2.96 0.19
C SER A 265 2.47 -1.63 0.66
N ASN A 266 2.54 -1.39 1.97
CA ASN A 266 2.88 -0.12 2.61
C ASN A 266 1.90 1.05 2.35
N ASP A 267 1.08 0.97 1.34
CA ASP A 267 -0.06 1.84 1.03
C ASP A 267 -1.38 1.08 1.18
N ASP A 268 -1.27 -0.11 1.67
CA ASP A 268 -2.28 -1.06 2.14
C ASP A 268 -3.53 -1.15 1.24
N PHE A 269 -3.32 -1.77 0.08
CA PHE A 269 -4.36 -2.16 -0.84
C PHE A 269 -4.18 -3.64 -1.20
N TYR A 270 -5.05 -4.49 -0.64
CA TYR A 270 -4.96 -5.94 -0.79
C TYR A 270 -6.29 -6.58 -1.18
N ALA A 271 -6.21 -7.69 -1.90
CA ALA A 271 -7.29 -8.65 -2.06
C ALA A 271 -6.76 -10.07 -1.84
N THR A 272 -7.51 -10.88 -1.08
CA THR A 272 -7.10 -12.23 -0.72
C THR A 272 -8.02 -13.29 -1.30
N SER A 273 -7.53 -14.53 -1.48
CA SER A 273 -8.35 -15.67 -1.96
C SER A 273 -9.49 -16.03 -1.00
N LYS A 274 -9.45 -15.56 0.25
CA LYS A 274 -10.58 -15.69 1.19
C LYS A 274 -11.65 -14.61 1.03
N GLY A 275 -11.58 -13.83 -0.03
CA GLY A 275 -12.59 -12.82 -0.34
C GLY A 275 -12.52 -11.59 0.55
N LEU A 276 -11.35 -11.27 1.11
CA LEU A 276 -11.14 -10.05 1.87
C LEU A 276 -10.54 -8.98 0.98
N ILE A 277 -11.14 -7.78 1.02
CA ILE A 277 -10.58 -6.55 0.46
C ILE A 277 -10.11 -5.70 1.65
N VAL A 278 -8.84 -5.33 1.65
CA VAL A 278 -8.23 -4.55 2.73
C VAL A 278 -7.64 -3.27 2.14
N ILE A 279 -8.12 -2.14 2.63
CA ILE A 279 -7.59 -0.80 2.29
C ILE A 279 -7.46 0.02 3.58
N GLU A 280 -6.61 1.05 3.57
CA GLU A 280 -6.37 1.85 4.77
C GLU A 280 -6.17 3.34 4.46
N THR A 281 -6.16 4.15 5.51
CA THR A 281 -5.50 5.45 5.55
C THR A 281 -4.85 5.65 6.92
N SER A 282 -3.69 6.30 6.96
CA SER A 282 -3.01 6.59 8.23
C SER A 282 -3.80 7.57 9.10
N ASN A 283 -3.67 7.46 10.41
CA ASN A 283 -4.33 8.32 11.40
C ASN A 283 -3.35 9.29 12.07
N GLU A 284 -3.81 10.49 12.34
CA GLU A 284 -3.06 11.49 13.10
C GLU A 284 -2.92 11.10 14.58
N ASN A 285 -1.75 11.41 15.17
CA ASN A 285 -1.48 11.23 16.58
C ASN A 285 -0.77 12.45 17.17
N TYR A 286 -1.52 13.30 17.89
CA TYR A 286 -1.00 14.49 18.57
C TYR A 286 -0.46 14.20 19.98
N ASN A 287 -0.68 12.99 20.49
CA ASN A 287 -0.17 12.57 21.80
C ASN A 287 1.28 12.11 21.71
N VAL A 288 2.20 13.06 21.69
CA VAL A 288 3.63 12.77 21.58
C VAL A 288 4.19 11.88 22.70
N SER A 289 3.52 11.79 23.84
CA SER A 289 3.93 10.92 24.95
C SER A 289 3.62 9.45 24.67
N SER A 290 2.67 9.15 23.78
CA SER A 290 2.33 7.77 23.41
C SER A 290 3.48 7.06 22.71
N TYR A 291 4.36 7.79 22.02
CA TYR A 291 5.52 7.20 21.34
C TYR A 291 6.52 6.51 22.27
N ASP A 292 6.53 6.85 23.59
CA ASP A 292 7.36 6.15 24.59
C ASP A 292 6.95 4.68 24.77
N LEU A 293 5.69 4.36 24.43
CA LEU A 293 5.12 3.03 24.58
C LEU A 293 5.48 2.08 23.43
N ILE A 294 6.09 2.61 22.37
CA ILE A 294 6.59 1.79 21.24
C ILE A 294 7.74 0.90 21.74
N LYS A 295 7.67 -0.41 21.44
CA LYS A 295 8.63 -1.42 21.89
C LYS A 295 9.17 -2.25 20.73
N GLU A 296 10.42 -2.70 20.86
CA GLU A 296 11.04 -3.63 19.91
C GLU A 296 10.43 -5.05 20.01
N GLU A 297 9.93 -5.41 21.20
CA GLU A 297 9.29 -6.71 21.49
C GLU A 297 7.84 -6.75 20.95
N SER A 298 7.69 -6.43 19.66
CA SER A 298 6.41 -6.37 18.95
C SER A 298 6.56 -6.81 17.50
N LEU A 299 5.44 -6.93 16.79
CA LEU A 299 5.43 -7.06 15.34
C LEU A 299 5.04 -5.73 14.71
N LEU A 300 5.86 -5.25 13.78
CA LEU A 300 5.63 -4.01 13.06
C LEU A 300 4.30 -4.05 12.27
N CYS A 301 3.75 -2.90 11.94
CA CYS A 301 2.47 -2.81 11.25
C CYS A 301 2.48 -3.65 9.96
N TRP A 302 3.50 -3.49 9.10
CA TRP A 302 3.63 -4.23 7.86
C TRP A 302 3.67 -5.76 8.05
N GLN A 303 4.30 -6.25 9.13
CA GLN A 303 4.33 -7.68 9.45
C GLN A 303 2.92 -8.18 9.79
N ARG A 304 2.21 -7.46 10.68
CA ARG A 304 0.87 -7.86 11.13
C ARG A 304 -0.17 -7.85 10.02
N VAL A 305 -0.09 -6.89 9.08
CA VAL A 305 -0.97 -6.84 7.88
C VAL A 305 -0.80 -8.11 7.05
N GLN A 306 0.46 -8.49 6.73
CA GLN A 306 0.71 -9.69 5.93
C GLN A 306 0.26 -10.97 6.63
N LEU A 307 0.44 -11.04 7.96
CA LEU A 307 -0.04 -12.18 8.74
C LEU A 307 -1.57 -12.26 8.70
N SER A 308 -2.26 -11.14 8.91
CA SER A 308 -3.72 -11.08 8.88
C SER A 308 -4.27 -11.47 7.50
N ASN A 309 -3.63 -11.00 6.41
CA ASN A 309 -4.02 -11.34 5.05
C ASN A 309 -3.89 -12.85 4.76
N ARG A 310 -2.83 -13.50 5.27
CA ARG A 310 -2.59 -14.93 5.05
C ARG A 310 -3.44 -15.83 5.95
N MET A 311 -3.69 -15.41 7.19
CA MET A 311 -4.27 -16.27 8.22
C MET A 311 -5.79 -16.11 8.37
N ALA A 312 -6.35 -14.93 8.09
CA ALA A 312 -7.77 -14.67 8.34
C ALA A 312 -8.69 -15.33 7.30
N ARG A 313 -9.83 -15.84 7.78
CA ARG A 313 -10.92 -16.39 6.94
C ARG A 313 -12.03 -15.36 6.69
N ASN A 314 -12.13 -14.34 7.54
CA ASN A 314 -13.16 -13.30 7.49
C ASN A 314 -12.65 -11.99 8.09
N ALA A 315 -13.39 -10.89 7.93
CA ALA A 315 -12.96 -9.57 8.36
C ALA A 315 -12.73 -9.47 9.88
N LYS A 316 -13.57 -10.17 10.69
CA LYS A 316 -13.39 -10.18 12.14
C LYS A 316 -12.10 -10.88 12.55
N GLU A 317 -11.80 -12.04 11.99
CA GLU A 317 -10.54 -12.75 12.27
C GLU A 317 -9.33 -11.92 11.83
N TRP A 318 -9.45 -11.19 10.72
CA TRP A 318 -8.39 -10.29 10.26
C TRP A 318 -8.05 -9.25 11.34
N THR A 319 -9.06 -8.59 11.91
CA THR A 319 -8.86 -7.60 12.97
C THR A 319 -8.35 -8.23 14.27
N ASP A 320 -8.79 -9.43 14.62
CA ASP A 320 -8.34 -10.15 15.80
C ASP A 320 -6.85 -10.58 15.70
N ILE A 321 -6.39 -10.99 14.51
CA ILE A 321 -5.00 -11.34 14.25
C ILE A 321 -4.14 -10.09 14.23
N PHE A 322 -4.56 -9.03 13.52
CA PHE A 322 -3.84 -7.78 13.42
C PHE A 322 -3.63 -7.09 14.78
N SER A 323 -4.55 -7.26 15.71
CA SER A 323 -4.45 -6.69 17.07
C SER A 323 -3.33 -7.29 17.92
N GLN A 324 -2.82 -8.48 17.56
CA GLN A 324 -1.80 -9.18 18.33
C GLN A 324 -0.42 -8.55 18.12
N PHE A 325 0.40 -8.52 19.17
CA PHE A 325 1.75 -7.97 19.14
C PHE A 325 1.85 -6.54 18.60
N ASN A 326 0.84 -5.69 18.90
CA ASN A 326 0.75 -4.33 18.39
C ASN A 326 2.02 -3.52 18.68
N SER A 327 2.68 -3.02 17.62
CA SER A 327 3.85 -2.13 17.72
C SER A 327 3.45 -0.70 18.10
N GLY A 328 2.23 -0.29 17.77
CA GLY A 328 1.81 1.11 17.86
C GLY A 328 2.49 2.04 16.85
N THR A 329 3.04 1.46 15.77
CA THR A 329 3.69 2.17 14.68
C THR A 329 2.88 2.05 13.40
N TYR A 330 3.00 3.02 12.51
CA TYR A 330 2.16 3.20 11.34
C TYR A 330 0.68 3.11 11.72
N ASN A 331 0.25 4.12 12.49
CA ASN A 331 -1.08 4.14 13.08
C ASN A 331 -2.13 4.46 12.01
N ASN A 332 -2.99 3.50 11.71
CA ASN A 332 -3.90 3.53 10.57
C ASN A 332 -5.34 3.23 10.98
N GLN A 333 -6.28 3.60 10.10
CA GLN A 333 -7.60 2.99 10.02
C GLN A 333 -7.60 1.96 8.89
N PHE A 334 -7.45 0.68 9.23
CA PHE A 334 -7.68 -0.40 8.29
C PHE A 334 -9.17 -0.66 8.13
N MET A 335 -9.61 -0.79 6.89
CA MET A 335 -10.96 -1.16 6.49
C MET A 335 -10.91 -2.53 5.83
N VAL A 336 -11.60 -3.50 6.39
CA VAL A 336 -11.60 -4.89 5.92
C VAL A 336 -13.02 -5.29 5.52
N LEU A 337 -13.23 -5.45 4.22
CA LEU A 337 -14.51 -5.94 3.67
C LEU A 337 -14.44 -7.44 3.40
N ASP A 338 -15.29 -8.20 4.05
CA ASP A 338 -15.55 -9.61 3.72
C ASP A 338 -16.62 -9.70 2.63
N THR A 339 -16.20 -9.96 1.42
CA THR A 339 -17.10 -10.03 0.27
C THR A 339 -18.09 -11.20 0.35
N LYS A 340 -17.78 -12.25 1.12
CA LYS A 340 -18.67 -13.41 1.31
C LYS A 340 -19.94 -13.04 2.05
N GLY A 341 -19.87 -12.06 2.96
CA GLY A 341 -21.03 -11.54 3.69
C GLY A 341 -21.93 -10.63 2.85
N VAL A 342 -21.59 -10.34 1.60
CA VAL A 342 -22.35 -9.44 0.71
C VAL A 342 -23.08 -10.26 -0.36
N GLU A 343 -24.39 -10.14 -0.43
CA GLU A 343 -25.25 -10.73 -1.47
C GLU A 343 -25.90 -9.60 -2.29
N PHE A 344 -25.67 -9.60 -3.60
CA PHE A 344 -26.32 -8.68 -4.55
C PHE A 344 -27.57 -9.30 -5.16
N GLY A 345 -28.48 -8.49 -5.69
CA GLY A 345 -29.66 -8.94 -6.40
C GLY A 345 -30.95 -8.25 -5.93
N SER A 346 -32.11 -8.87 -6.22
CA SER A 346 -33.42 -8.29 -5.92
C SER A 346 -33.69 -8.12 -4.41
N TYR A 347 -32.97 -8.84 -3.57
CA TYR A 347 -33.03 -8.75 -2.11
C TYR A 347 -31.59 -8.72 -1.57
N PRO A 348 -30.86 -7.60 -1.76
CA PRO A 348 -29.48 -7.51 -1.33
C PRO A 348 -29.39 -7.65 0.19
N LYS A 349 -28.37 -8.36 0.64
CA LYS A 349 -28.11 -8.59 2.05
C LYS A 349 -26.65 -8.37 2.36
N ILE A 350 -26.37 -7.65 3.42
CA ILE A 350 -25.02 -7.50 3.96
C ILE A 350 -25.04 -8.03 5.39
N ALA A 351 -24.30 -9.10 5.63
CA ALA A 351 -24.22 -9.74 6.93
C ALA A 351 -23.43 -8.85 7.92
N ILE A 352 -23.73 -8.95 9.20
CA ILE A 352 -22.93 -8.30 10.26
C ILE A 352 -21.46 -8.72 10.16
N ASN A 353 -20.55 -7.86 10.58
CA ASN A 353 -19.09 -8.04 10.47
C ASN A 353 -18.58 -8.17 9.01
N SER A 354 -19.36 -7.76 8.00
CA SER A 354 -18.89 -7.73 6.62
C SER A 354 -17.94 -6.57 6.36
N LEU A 355 -18.12 -5.42 7.02
CA LEU A 355 -17.18 -4.31 6.97
C LEU A 355 -16.70 -3.99 8.38
N MET A 356 -15.48 -4.40 8.67
CA MET A 356 -14.80 -4.13 9.93
C MET A 356 -13.78 -3.03 9.76
N ILE A 357 -13.65 -2.17 10.76
CA ILE A 357 -12.50 -1.27 10.87
C ILE A 357 -11.71 -1.58 12.12
N ILE A 358 -10.41 -1.41 12.02
CA ILE A 358 -9.49 -1.48 13.16
C ILE A 358 -8.55 -0.28 13.11
N GLU A 359 -8.46 0.40 14.23
CA GLU A 359 -7.57 1.52 14.44
C GLU A 359 -6.63 1.22 15.60
N GLN A 360 -5.41 1.69 15.49
CA GLN A 360 -4.38 1.44 16.50
C GLN A 360 -3.57 2.70 16.83
N MET A 361 -2.99 2.65 18.00
CA MET A 361 -1.90 3.51 18.47
C MET A 361 -1.07 2.71 19.49
N PRO A 362 0.06 3.24 20.01
CA PRO A 362 0.84 2.50 21.01
C PRO A 362 -0.03 2.00 22.17
N GLU A 363 0.01 0.68 22.42
CA GLU A 363 -0.75 -0.07 23.44
C GLU A 363 -2.29 0.03 23.36
N LEU A 364 -2.85 0.61 22.31
CA LEU A 364 -4.29 0.73 22.13
C LEU A 364 -4.72 0.25 20.76
N VAL A 365 -5.77 -0.57 20.73
CA VAL A 365 -6.46 -1.01 19.50
C VAL A 365 -7.95 -0.81 19.71
N GLU A 366 -8.66 -0.30 18.71
CA GLU A 366 -10.12 -0.17 18.69
C GLU A 366 -10.67 -0.80 17.43
N ILE A 367 -11.61 -1.75 17.59
CA ILE A 367 -12.24 -2.51 16.50
C ILE A 367 -13.72 -2.16 16.48
N ASN A 368 -14.25 -1.82 15.31
CA ASN A 368 -15.64 -1.48 15.11
C ASN A 368 -16.22 -2.23 13.91
N ASP A 369 -17.43 -2.80 14.07
CA ASP A 369 -18.27 -3.24 12.95
C ASP A 369 -19.02 -2.03 12.41
N VAL A 370 -18.68 -1.62 11.20
CA VAL A 370 -19.31 -0.48 10.52
C VAL A 370 -20.19 -0.91 9.34
N THR A 371 -20.53 -2.18 9.28
CA THR A 371 -21.38 -2.77 8.23
C THR A 371 -22.70 -2.01 8.06
N ASP A 372 -23.34 -1.63 9.16
CA ASP A 372 -24.59 -0.88 9.13
C ASP A 372 -24.47 0.52 8.52
N HIS A 373 -23.25 1.08 8.48
CA HIS A 373 -23.03 2.39 7.87
C HIS A 373 -23.11 2.34 6.34
N LEU A 374 -22.93 1.17 5.71
CA LEU A 374 -23.11 0.99 4.27
C LEU A 374 -24.54 1.33 3.80
N LYS A 375 -25.54 1.35 4.70
CA LYS A 375 -26.89 1.87 4.39
C LYS A 375 -26.93 3.35 3.96
N PHE A 376 -25.88 4.11 4.29
CA PHE A 376 -25.72 5.49 3.83
C PHE A 376 -25.07 5.57 2.44
N GLY A 377 -24.80 4.42 1.80
CA GLY A 377 -24.26 4.28 0.46
C GLY A 377 -22.74 4.27 0.37
N TYR A 378 -22.01 4.56 1.46
CA TYR A 378 -20.55 4.57 1.43
C TYR A 378 -19.92 4.46 2.82
N TRP A 379 -18.65 4.08 2.87
CA TRP A 379 -17.76 4.19 4.01
C TRP A 379 -16.41 4.79 3.57
N PRO A 380 -16.01 5.97 4.07
CA PRO A 380 -14.79 6.67 3.69
C PRO A 380 -13.69 6.51 4.73
N SER A 381 -12.43 6.76 4.32
CA SER A 381 -11.32 7.02 5.23
C SER A 381 -10.40 8.11 4.67
N TYR A 382 -9.92 9.01 5.55
CA TYR A 382 -9.22 10.23 5.16
C TYR A 382 -8.32 10.81 6.28
N ASN A 383 -7.59 9.94 6.98
CA ASN A 383 -6.57 10.27 7.99
C ASN A 383 -7.10 10.85 9.32
N VAL A 384 -8.37 10.71 9.60
CA VAL A 384 -8.99 11.12 10.87
C VAL A 384 -9.57 9.90 11.56
N PRO A 385 -9.19 9.57 12.80
CA PRO A 385 -9.70 8.40 13.48
C PRO A 385 -11.20 8.48 13.75
N TYR A 386 -11.91 7.40 13.44
CA TYR A 386 -13.32 7.20 13.73
C TYR A 386 -13.55 6.72 15.17
N GLY A 387 -12.66 5.86 15.66
CA GLY A 387 -12.74 5.28 17.00
C GLY A 387 -12.64 6.35 18.09
N LYS A 388 -13.61 6.37 18.99
CA LYS A 388 -13.68 7.39 20.05
C LYS A 388 -12.51 7.30 21.04
N ASN A 389 -12.05 6.08 21.34
CA ASN A 389 -10.93 5.88 22.23
C ASN A 389 -9.63 6.27 21.54
N ILE A 390 -9.45 5.92 20.27
CA ILE A 390 -8.28 6.35 19.48
C ILE A 390 -8.27 7.87 19.38
N SER A 391 -9.35 8.52 18.94
CA SER A 391 -9.45 9.98 18.80
C SER A 391 -9.14 10.71 20.11
N LYS A 392 -9.66 10.20 21.24
CA LYS A 392 -9.40 10.77 22.56
C LYS A 392 -7.93 10.61 22.98
N ASN A 393 -7.36 9.42 22.84
CA ASN A 393 -5.99 9.13 23.30
C ASN A 393 -4.94 9.73 22.36
N ALA A 394 -5.26 9.93 21.09
CA ALA A 394 -4.44 10.68 20.15
C ALA A 394 -4.51 12.21 20.33
N ASN A 395 -5.27 12.69 21.30
CA ASN A 395 -5.49 14.13 21.61
C ASN A 395 -6.07 14.95 20.44
N ILE A 396 -6.81 14.31 19.51
CA ILE A 396 -7.38 15.01 18.35
C ILE A 396 -8.26 16.19 18.80
N THR A 397 -9.27 15.92 19.63
CA THR A 397 -10.25 16.92 20.06
C THR A 397 -9.62 18.08 20.86
N ASP A 398 -8.66 17.79 21.74
CA ASP A 398 -8.05 18.81 22.59
C ASP A 398 -7.08 19.69 21.82
N THR A 399 -6.37 19.13 20.86
CA THR A 399 -5.50 19.88 19.96
C THR A 399 -6.30 20.81 19.06
N ILE A 400 -7.43 20.35 18.52
CA ILE A 400 -8.36 21.20 17.74
C ILE A 400 -8.87 22.38 18.55
N LYS A 401 -9.29 22.16 19.80
CA LYS A 401 -9.83 23.21 20.66
C LYS A 401 -8.80 24.25 21.07
N SER A 402 -7.52 23.86 21.18
CA SER A 402 -6.42 24.73 21.58
C SER A 402 -5.91 25.63 20.45
N GLN A 403 -6.19 25.29 19.18
CA GLN A 403 -5.75 26.03 18.02
C GLN A 403 -6.86 26.98 17.51
N PRO A 404 -6.54 28.16 16.95
CA PRO A 404 -7.53 29.04 16.36
C PRO A 404 -8.27 28.33 15.22
N LYS A 405 -9.60 28.34 15.29
CA LYS A 405 -10.57 27.58 14.49
C LYS A 405 -10.37 27.50 12.96
N ARG A 406 -9.57 28.33 12.34
CA ARG A 406 -9.63 28.56 10.90
C ARG A 406 -8.73 27.66 10.05
N GLU A 407 -7.65 27.12 10.63
CA GLU A 407 -6.63 26.42 9.84
C GLU A 407 -6.52 24.92 10.17
N MET A 408 -6.95 24.52 11.37
CA MET A 408 -6.96 23.09 11.75
C MET A 408 -8.34 22.43 11.63
N GLU A 409 -9.40 23.18 11.38
CA GLU A 409 -10.74 22.63 11.09
C GLU A 409 -10.76 21.73 9.85
N MET A 410 -9.74 21.83 8.98
CA MET A 410 -9.67 21.08 7.75
C MET A 410 -9.24 19.63 7.94
N TYR A 411 -8.47 19.33 9.00
CA TYR A 411 -7.93 17.99 9.27
C TYR A 411 -8.58 17.25 10.43
N SER A 412 -9.21 17.91 11.33
CA SER A 412 -9.27 17.47 12.71
C SER A 412 -10.60 16.91 13.18
N GLU A 413 -11.69 17.03 12.44
CA GLU A 413 -12.96 16.42 12.80
C GLU A 413 -13.38 15.40 11.73
N TYR A 414 -13.67 14.17 12.17
CA TYR A 414 -14.04 13.07 11.29
C TYR A 414 -15.16 13.45 10.30
N ASP A 415 -16.17 14.21 10.77
CA ASP A 415 -17.35 14.54 9.96
C ASP A 415 -17.25 15.86 9.19
N SER A 416 -16.22 16.68 9.42
CA SER A 416 -16.20 18.06 8.93
C SER A 416 -14.93 18.46 8.17
N CYS A 417 -13.91 17.61 8.11
CA CYS A 417 -12.73 17.87 7.30
C CYS A 417 -13.11 17.99 5.80
N SER A 418 -12.25 18.64 5.02
CA SER A 418 -12.51 18.93 3.61
C SER A 418 -12.89 17.67 2.82
N ARG A 419 -12.14 16.57 2.99
CA ARG A 419 -12.42 15.31 2.30
C ARG A 419 -13.72 14.65 2.75
N ALA A 420 -14.07 14.72 4.04
CA ALA A 420 -15.36 14.23 4.54
C ALA A 420 -16.53 14.94 3.86
N ASN A 421 -16.45 16.28 3.72
CA ASN A 421 -17.48 17.07 3.06
C ASN A 421 -17.57 16.77 1.55
N ILE A 422 -16.44 16.64 0.86
CA ILE A 422 -16.39 16.30 -0.58
C ILE A 422 -16.98 14.90 -0.79
N MET A 423 -16.55 13.90 -0.02
CA MET A 423 -17.04 12.53 -0.14
C MET A 423 -18.53 12.42 0.15
N ARG A 424 -19.03 13.10 1.19
CA ARG A 424 -20.46 13.16 1.53
C ARG A 424 -21.29 13.78 0.42
N ARG A 425 -20.81 14.85 -0.21
CA ARG A 425 -21.50 15.52 -1.32
C ARG A 425 -21.53 14.67 -2.58
N ASP A 426 -20.42 13.98 -2.89
CA ASP A 426 -20.17 13.48 -4.23
C ASP A 426 -20.23 11.93 -4.37
N HIS A 427 -20.29 11.15 -3.27
CA HIS A 427 -20.34 9.69 -3.37
C HIS A 427 -21.50 9.17 -4.26
N ASN A 428 -22.61 9.87 -4.34
CA ASN A 428 -23.75 9.49 -5.19
C ASN A 428 -23.49 9.66 -6.70
N LYS A 429 -22.44 10.39 -7.08
CA LYS A 429 -22.00 10.49 -8.48
C LYS A 429 -21.29 9.21 -8.96
N VAL A 430 -20.87 8.36 -8.03
CA VAL A 430 -20.20 7.09 -8.32
C VAL A 430 -21.25 6.02 -8.62
N THR A 431 -21.44 5.73 -9.91
CA THR A 431 -22.45 4.79 -10.43
C THR A 431 -21.84 3.59 -11.16
N ASP A 432 -20.58 3.72 -11.60
CA ASP A 432 -19.82 2.71 -12.33
C ASP A 432 -18.30 2.90 -12.10
N ILE A 433 -17.50 2.06 -12.73
CA ILE A 433 -16.03 2.10 -12.61
C ILE A 433 -15.44 3.41 -13.13
N GLU A 434 -15.97 3.98 -14.21
CA GLU A 434 -15.42 5.22 -14.78
C GLU A 434 -15.69 6.41 -13.84
N SER A 435 -16.88 6.54 -13.30
CA SER A 435 -17.20 7.55 -12.28
C SER A 435 -16.44 7.33 -10.97
N MET A 436 -16.08 6.08 -10.62
CA MET A 436 -15.21 5.80 -9.48
C MET A 436 -13.77 6.24 -9.73
N LYS A 437 -13.25 6.06 -10.98
CA LYS A 437 -11.94 6.60 -11.40
C LYS A 437 -11.90 8.12 -11.26
N ASP A 438 -12.94 8.80 -11.73
CA ASP A 438 -13.05 10.24 -11.63
C ASP A 438 -13.11 10.71 -10.16
N PHE A 439 -13.88 10.00 -9.34
CA PHE A 439 -14.03 10.33 -7.93
C PHE A 439 -12.72 10.19 -7.15
N ILE A 440 -11.99 9.07 -7.30
CA ILE A 440 -10.76 8.85 -6.54
C ILE A 440 -9.60 9.77 -6.98
N GLN A 441 -9.68 10.32 -8.19
CA GLN A 441 -8.74 11.29 -8.76
C GLN A 441 -9.20 12.76 -8.57
N TYR A 442 -10.30 13.01 -7.86
CA TYR A 442 -10.89 14.34 -7.77
C TYR A 442 -9.98 15.36 -7.09
N ASN A 443 -9.69 16.45 -7.79
CA ASN A 443 -9.06 17.65 -7.24
C ASN A 443 -9.43 18.90 -8.06
N ASP A 444 -10.51 19.56 -7.69
CA ASP A 444 -10.90 20.89 -8.24
C ASP A 444 -10.73 21.97 -7.17
N TYR A 445 -9.54 22.05 -6.57
CA TYR A 445 -9.27 22.86 -5.40
C TYR A 445 -9.57 24.36 -5.59
N LEU A 446 -9.48 24.88 -6.82
CA LEU A 446 -9.74 26.29 -7.12
C LEU A 446 -11.21 26.64 -7.04
N ASN A 447 -12.11 25.72 -7.39
CA ASN A 447 -13.55 25.95 -7.46
C ASN A 447 -14.33 25.26 -6.33
N ASP A 448 -13.76 24.23 -5.70
CA ASP A 448 -14.44 23.52 -4.63
C ASP A 448 -14.44 24.32 -3.32
N PRO A 449 -15.63 24.66 -2.77
CA PRO A 449 -15.72 25.45 -1.56
C PRO A 449 -15.14 24.75 -0.32
N PHE A 450 -15.05 23.42 -0.32
CA PHE A 450 -14.45 22.66 0.78
C PHE A 450 -12.93 22.64 0.74
N SER A 451 -12.32 22.70 -0.45
CA SER A 451 -10.86 22.79 -0.61
C SER A 451 -10.32 24.20 -0.30
N LYS A 452 -11.16 25.24 -0.35
CA LYS A 452 -10.80 26.63 -0.02
C LYS A 452 -9.56 27.19 -0.76
N GLY A 453 -9.26 26.67 -1.95
CA GLY A 453 -8.09 27.03 -2.74
C GLY A 453 -6.81 26.27 -2.38
N GLU A 454 -6.83 25.32 -1.42
CA GLU A 454 -5.68 24.52 -1.02
C GLU A 454 -5.68 23.17 -1.76
N PRO A 455 -4.67 22.93 -2.63
CA PRO A 455 -4.66 21.73 -3.49
C PRO A 455 -4.41 20.40 -2.76
N THR A 456 -4.04 20.44 -1.50
CA THR A 456 -3.91 19.26 -0.64
C THR A 456 -5.20 18.93 0.11
N GLU A 457 -6.22 19.80 0.04
CA GLU A 457 -7.53 19.64 0.68
C GLU A 457 -8.57 19.05 -0.30
N SER A 458 -8.19 17.98 -0.98
CA SER A 458 -9.05 17.26 -1.92
C SER A 458 -8.83 15.75 -1.81
N ILE A 459 -9.58 14.95 -2.57
CA ILE A 459 -9.46 13.47 -2.54
C ILE A 459 -8.09 13.03 -3.06
N ALA A 460 -7.58 13.65 -4.12
CA ALA A 460 -6.24 13.40 -4.67
C ALA A 460 -5.37 14.65 -4.49
N ALA A 461 -4.60 14.70 -3.42
CA ALA A 461 -3.77 15.86 -3.06
C ALA A 461 -2.72 16.20 -4.11
N ARG A 462 -2.42 17.51 -4.27
CA ARG A 462 -1.42 18.07 -5.19
C ARG A 462 -0.54 19.10 -4.46
N GLY A 463 0.41 18.61 -3.64
CA GLY A 463 1.35 19.47 -2.89
C GLY A 463 2.28 20.30 -3.76
N ASP A 464 2.53 19.87 -5.01
CA ASP A 464 3.31 20.61 -6.00
C ASP A 464 2.62 21.88 -6.52
N LEU A 465 1.32 22.04 -6.27
CA LEU A 465 0.52 23.20 -6.67
C LEU A 465 0.25 24.20 -5.52
N ARG A 466 0.79 23.94 -4.32
CA ARG A 466 0.67 24.83 -3.16
C ARG A 466 1.43 26.14 -3.39
N GLU A 467 1.09 27.17 -2.61
CA GLU A 467 1.85 28.43 -2.58
C GLU A 467 3.33 28.16 -2.25
N LYS A 468 3.61 27.24 -1.30
CA LYS A 468 4.93 26.67 -1.06
C LYS A 468 4.96 25.24 -1.61
N PRO A 469 5.38 25.05 -2.85
CA PRO A 469 5.31 23.76 -3.51
C PRO A 469 6.19 22.69 -2.84
N SER A 470 5.71 21.46 -2.80
CA SER A 470 6.44 20.29 -2.32
C SER A 470 6.24 19.12 -3.27
N CYS A 471 7.24 18.24 -3.40
CA CYS A 471 7.15 17.05 -4.25
C CYS A 471 6.33 15.94 -3.60
N PHE A 472 5.12 16.26 -3.17
CA PHE A 472 4.24 15.42 -2.38
C PHE A 472 2.79 15.49 -2.89
N GLY A 473 2.06 14.38 -2.78
CA GLY A 473 0.63 14.31 -3.11
C GLY A 473 0.18 12.90 -3.44
N ALA A 474 -1.04 12.78 -3.95
CA ALA A 474 -1.56 11.53 -4.46
C ALA A 474 -0.82 11.15 -5.75
N PHE A 475 -0.14 10.00 -5.74
CA PHE A 475 0.71 9.58 -6.85
C PHE A 475 0.26 8.29 -7.53
N ASP A 476 -0.80 7.66 -7.04
CA ASP A 476 -1.46 6.53 -7.69
C ASP A 476 -2.94 6.48 -7.34
N SER A 477 -3.67 5.61 -8.04
CA SER A 477 -5.01 5.19 -7.64
C SER A 477 -5.24 3.73 -8.00
N LYS A 478 -5.94 3.01 -7.13
CA LYS A 478 -6.31 1.61 -7.28
C LYS A 478 -7.78 1.45 -6.95
N LEU A 479 -8.50 0.67 -7.74
CA LEU A 479 -9.93 0.42 -7.49
C LEU A 479 -10.41 -0.89 -8.10
N GLY A 480 -11.54 -1.37 -7.63
CA GLY A 480 -12.21 -2.56 -8.13
C GLY A 480 -13.69 -2.62 -7.76
N SER A 481 -14.33 -3.70 -8.20
CA SER A 481 -15.73 -4.02 -7.97
C SER A 481 -15.83 -5.32 -7.15
N VAL A 482 -16.58 -5.31 -6.07
CA VAL A 482 -16.85 -6.51 -5.26
C VAL A 482 -17.65 -7.52 -6.06
N LYS A 483 -18.58 -7.07 -6.90
CA LYS A 483 -19.35 -7.95 -7.78
C LYS A 483 -18.45 -8.67 -8.77
N ASP A 484 -17.51 -7.94 -9.40
CA ASP A 484 -16.52 -8.54 -10.30
C ASP A 484 -15.69 -9.60 -9.57
N PHE A 485 -15.24 -9.31 -8.36
CA PHE A 485 -14.49 -10.23 -7.53
C PHE A 485 -15.26 -11.49 -7.13
N LYS A 486 -16.59 -11.41 -6.99
CA LYS A 486 -17.43 -12.56 -6.63
C LYS A 486 -17.84 -13.41 -7.82
N GLU A 487 -18.23 -12.76 -8.91
CA GLU A 487 -18.94 -13.41 -10.02
C GLU A 487 -18.01 -13.82 -11.15
N ASN A 488 -16.90 -13.10 -11.37
CA ASN A 488 -15.99 -13.33 -12.48
C ASN A 488 -14.83 -14.23 -12.10
N THR A 489 -14.40 -15.09 -13.02
CA THR A 489 -13.17 -15.88 -12.89
C THR A 489 -11.92 -14.99 -12.93
N ASN A 490 -11.95 -13.95 -13.75
CA ASN A 490 -10.88 -12.96 -13.83
C ASN A 490 -11.23 -11.80 -12.89
N LYS A 491 -10.42 -11.61 -11.85
CA LYS A 491 -10.56 -10.48 -10.92
C LYS A 491 -9.86 -9.28 -11.51
N THR A 492 -10.58 -8.18 -11.68
CA THR A 492 -10.03 -6.98 -12.32
C THR A 492 -9.72 -5.90 -11.28
N ILE A 493 -8.47 -5.48 -11.22
CA ILE A 493 -8.03 -4.26 -10.52
C ILE A 493 -7.67 -3.22 -11.57
N TYR A 494 -8.18 -2.01 -11.38
CA TYR A 494 -7.84 -0.83 -12.18
C TYR A 494 -6.75 -0.05 -11.46
N LEU A 495 -5.67 0.24 -12.16
CA LEU A 495 -4.45 0.86 -11.63
C LEU A 495 -4.13 2.12 -12.42
N TYR A 496 -3.78 3.18 -11.71
CA TYR A 496 -3.27 4.42 -12.27
C TYR A 496 -2.01 4.81 -11.51
N SER A 497 -0.97 5.21 -12.23
CA SER A 497 0.25 5.78 -11.64
C SER A 497 0.39 7.23 -12.08
N GLY A 498 0.59 8.14 -11.13
CA GLY A 498 0.71 9.57 -11.39
C GLY A 498 -0.19 10.44 -10.53
N ALA A 499 0.15 11.71 -10.43
CA ALA A 499 -0.72 12.71 -9.83
C ALA A 499 -1.97 12.92 -10.69
N THR A 500 -3.07 13.33 -10.04
CA THR A 500 -4.30 13.66 -10.79
C THR A 500 -4.05 14.77 -11.81
N LYS A 501 -4.73 14.65 -12.96
CA LYS A 501 -4.65 15.60 -14.07
C LYS A 501 -6.04 16.08 -14.55
N GLN A 502 -7.09 15.83 -13.78
CA GLN A 502 -8.46 16.14 -14.21
C GLN A 502 -8.66 17.64 -14.45
N VAL A 503 -8.43 18.51 -13.60
CA VAL A 503 -8.52 19.98 -13.79
C VAL A 503 -7.24 20.68 -13.32
N THR A 504 -6.17 19.91 -13.18
CA THR A 504 -4.86 20.34 -12.69
C THR A 504 -3.81 20.11 -13.77
N PRO A 505 -2.70 20.87 -13.78
CA PRO A 505 -1.59 20.64 -14.70
C PRO A 505 -0.93 19.28 -14.43
N TYR A 506 -0.21 18.76 -15.43
CA TYR A 506 0.60 17.55 -15.25
C TYR A 506 1.67 17.77 -14.18
N LEU A 507 1.95 16.71 -13.42
CA LEU A 507 3.12 16.67 -12.54
C LEU A 507 4.39 16.76 -13.40
N ASN A 508 5.34 17.61 -12.99
CA ASN A 508 6.64 17.75 -13.64
C ASN A 508 7.74 17.80 -12.57
N PHE A 509 8.65 16.83 -12.59
CA PHE A 509 9.78 16.77 -11.65
C PHE A 509 10.77 17.94 -11.80
N ASN A 510 10.77 18.63 -12.93
CA ASN A 510 11.54 19.87 -13.11
C ASN A 510 10.84 21.11 -12.55
N SER A 511 9.64 20.99 -11.99
CA SER A 511 8.92 22.08 -11.34
C SER A 511 9.56 22.49 -10.00
N THR A 512 9.25 23.69 -9.52
CA THR A 512 9.83 24.25 -8.29
C THR A 512 9.71 23.34 -7.08
N GLY A 513 8.60 22.61 -6.95
CA GLY A 513 8.35 21.72 -5.79
C GLY A 513 9.12 20.39 -5.84
N CYS A 514 9.53 19.93 -7.03
CA CYS A 514 10.19 18.64 -7.23
C CYS A 514 11.63 18.74 -7.74
N ASN A 515 12.10 19.93 -8.09
CA ASN A 515 13.43 20.11 -8.64
C ASN A 515 14.52 19.56 -7.70
N GLY A 516 15.37 18.69 -8.26
CA GLY A 516 16.48 18.05 -7.52
C GLY A 516 16.08 16.79 -6.72
N VAL A 517 14.81 16.40 -6.73
CA VAL A 517 14.37 15.12 -6.13
C VAL A 517 14.72 13.97 -7.08
N SER A 518 15.42 12.96 -6.58
CA SER A 518 15.75 11.76 -7.37
C SER A 518 14.49 10.99 -7.74
N HIS A 519 14.33 10.64 -9.01
CA HIS A 519 13.18 9.89 -9.54
C HIS A 519 13.62 8.89 -10.63
N ILE A 520 14.68 8.16 -10.34
CA ILE A 520 15.26 7.15 -11.25
C ILE A 520 14.19 6.12 -11.64
N GLY A 521 14.04 5.88 -12.96
CA GLY A 521 13.04 4.97 -13.51
C GLY A 521 11.62 5.56 -13.62
N ILE A 522 11.44 6.84 -13.29
CA ILE A 522 10.19 7.59 -13.44
C ILE A 522 10.45 8.73 -14.46
N PRO A 523 9.60 8.94 -15.48
CA PRO A 523 9.74 10.06 -16.39
C PRO A 523 9.62 11.42 -15.70
N ASP A 524 10.28 12.46 -16.22
CA ASP A 524 10.16 13.82 -15.70
C ASP A 524 8.70 14.32 -15.69
N GLU A 525 7.89 13.90 -16.66
CA GLU A 525 6.46 14.17 -16.76
C GLU A 525 5.68 12.84 -16.83
N PRO A 526 5.35 12.22 -15.69
CA PRO A 526 4.58 10.98 -15.69
C PRO A 526 3.16 11.22 -16.24
N ASN A 527 2.88 10.69 -17.42
CA ASN A 527 1.59 10.84 -18.09
C ASN A 527 1.03 9.48 -18.52
N TYR A 528 0.78 8.64 -17.53
CA TYR A 528 0.23 7.31 -17.75
C TYR A 528 -1.29 7.33 -17.94
N SER A 529 -1.82 6.24 -18.42
CA SER A 529 -3.24 5.96 -18.50
C SER A 529 -3.63 4.91 -17.45
N TRP A 530 -4.92 4.77 -17.19
CA TRP A 530 -5.42 3.63 -16.42
C TRP A 530 -5.09 2.32 -17.11
N VAL A 531 -4.58 1.36 -16.36
CA VAL A 531 -4.33 -0.01 -16.80
C VAL A 531 -5.12 -0.99 -15.95
N THR A 532 -5.28 -2.21 -16.43
CA THR A 532 -5.97 -3.27 -15.69
C THR A 532 -4.99 -4.40 -15.37
N PHE A 533 -5.04 -4.85 -14.13
CA PHE A 533 -4.50 -6.15 -13.74
C PHE A 533 -5.64 -7.15 -13.68
N ASN A 534 -5.49 -8.26 -14.40
CA ASN A 534 -6.50 -9.32 -14.45
C ASN A 534 -5.88 -10.59 -13.89
N ASN A 535 -6.44 -11.10 -12.81
CA ASN A 535 -6.00 -12.34 -12.21
C ASN A 535 -7.06 -13.44 -12.32
N LYS A 536 -6.59 -14.68 -12.47
CA LYS A 536 -7.41 -15.89 -12.53
C LYS A 536 -7.27 -16.68 -11.23
N PHE A 537 -7.67 -16.14 -10.10
CA PHE A 537 -7.82 -16.97 -8.92
C PHE A 537 -9.28 -17.14 -8.53
N ASN A 538 -9.63 -18.29 -7.98
CA ASN A 538 -10.92 -18.50 -7.37
C ASN A 538 -10.84 -18.11 -5.89
N PHE A 539 -11.91 -17.52 -5.36
CA PHE A 539 -12.04 -17.49 -3.91
C PHE A 539 -12.12 -18.94 -3.41
N ASP A 540 -11.23 -19.29 -2.49
CA ASP A 540 -11.31 -20.56 -1.81
C ASP A 540 -12.61 -20.60 -0.98
N GLU A 541 -13.46 -21.59 -1.22
CA GLU A 541 -14.70 -21.82 -0.48
C GLU A 541 -14.48 -22.07 1.01
#